data_7b6393abc674cd0da28c53259da85814
#
_entry.id   7b6393abc674cd0da28c53259da85814
#
_cell.length_a   1.000
_cell.length_b   1.000
_cell.length_c   1.000
_cell.angle_alpha   90.00
_cell.angle_beta   90.00
_cell.angle_gamma   90.00
#
_symmetry.space_group_name_H-M   'P 1'
#
loop_
_entity.id
_entity.type
_entity.pdbx_description
1 polymer ?
#
loop_
_entity_poly.entity_id
_entity_poly.type
_entity_poly.pdbx_seq_one_letter_code
_entity_poly.pdbx_strand_id
1 'polypeptide(L)'
;MSLLNKLIYFSKNVTKSPDKHIVTTDEKRDWESYYLNRWQYDKVVRSTHGVNCTGSCSWKIFVKNGLVTWEIQQTDYPETRPELPNHEPRGCPRGASYSWYLYSANRVKYPMIRGTLLKAYREAKANLNDPVKAWESIMQNPELSKKYRKERGLGGMVRAEWNEVNEIIAAANIYTIKTYGPDRLVGFTPIPAMSMVSYSSGTRYLSLLGGTILSFYDFYCDLPPASPQTWGEQTDVPESADWYNSTFLMLWGSNVPLTRTPDAPFYTQVRYKGTKTIN
;
A
#
# COMPACT_ATOMS: atom_id res chain seq x y z
N MET A 1 -1.76 25.72 2.20
CA MET A 1 -2.34 26.90 2.84
C MET A 1 -2.48 26.63 4.33
N SER A 2 -1.92 27.46 5.20
CA SER A 2 -1.95 27.24 6.65
C SER A 2 -3.37 27.46 7.22
N LEU A 3 -3.64 26.89 8.39
CA LEU A 3 -4.90 27.10 9.11
C LEU A 3 -5.13 28.60 9.38
N LEU A 4 -4.05 29.35 9.64
CA LEU A 4 -4.08 30.81 9.82
C LEU A 4 -4.58 31.55 8.57
N ASN A 5 -4.15 31.14 7.38
CA ASN A 5 -4.62 31.75 6.14
C ASN A 5 -6.11 31.48 5.88
N LYS A 6 -6.62 30.32 6.32
CA LYS A 6 -8.05 30.01 6.25
C LYS A 6 -8.86 30.90 7.23
N LEU A 7 -8.35 31.12 8.43
CA LEU A 7 -9.00 31.98 9.43
C LEU A 7 -8.98 33.45 9.04
N ILE A 8 -7.89 33.93 8.47
CA ILE A 8 -7.77 35.29 7.94
C ILE A 8 -8.74 35.53 6.79
N TYR A 9 -8.98 34.52 5.96
CA TYR A 9 -9.96 34.59 4.88
C TYR A 9 -11.37 34.89 5.39
N PHE A 10 -11.82 34.25 6.44
CA PHE A 10 -13.16 34.47 7.02
C PHE A 10 -13.30 35.81 7.76
N SER A 11 -12.20 36.50 8.05
CA SER A 11 -12.20 37.78 8.76
C SER A 11 -12.16 39.01 7.84
N LYS A 12 -11.99 38.79 6.50
CA LYS A 12 -11.82 39.88 5.55
C LYS A 12 -13.12 40.27 4.83
N ASN A 13 -13.33 41.56 4.76
CA ASN A 13 -14.28 42.31 3.89
C ASN A 13 -15.53 41.57 3.41
N VAL A 14 -16.42 41.38 4.34
CA VAL A 14 -17.72 40.81 4.06
C VAL A 14 -18.73 41.92 3.81
N THR A 15 -19.22 42.03 2.59
CA THR A 15 -20.35 42.92 2.28
C THR A 15 -21.64 42.11 2.48
N LYS A 16 -22.52 42.65 3.34
CA LYS A 16 -23.83 42.04 3.57
C LYS A 16 -24.86 42.74 2.71
N SER A 17 -25.79 42.00 2.13
CA SER A 17 -26.97 42.54 1.51
C SER A 17 -27.81 43.34 2.52
N PRO A 18 -28.67 44.28 2.07
CA PRO A 18 -29.49 45.09 2.97
C PRO A 18 -30.34 44.25 3.94
N ASP A 19 -30.79 43.09 3.53
CA ASP A 19 -31.54 42.12 4.34
C ASP A 19 -30.66 41.21 5.22
N LYS A 20 -29.33 41.39 5.14
CA LYS A 20 -28.30 40.61 5.89
C LYS A 20 -28.26 39.09 5.63
N HIS A 21 -29.00 38.60 4.63
CA HIS A 21 -29.04 37.19 4.31
C HIS A 21 -27.96 36.76 3.31
N ILE A 22 -27.53 37.67 2.45
CA ILE A 22 -26.47 37.38 1.46
C ILE A 22 -25.19 38.05 1.91
N VAL A 23 -24.14 37.27 1.91
CA VAL A 23 -22.77 37.69 2.23
C VAL A 23 -21.94 37.55 0.96
N THR A 24 -21.39 38.67 0.45
CA THR A 24 -20.48 38.70 -0.67
C THR A 24 -19.07 39.04 -0.20
N THR A 25 -18.07 38.44 -0.79
CA THR A 25 -16.66 38.78 -0.56
C THR A 25 -16.05 39.21 -1.88
N ASP A 26 -15.31 40.31 -1.88
CA ASP A 26 -14.61 40.82 -3.08
C ASP A 26 -13.31 40.07 -3.36
N GLU A 27 -12.98 39.07 -2.57
CA GLU A 27 -11.75 38.30 -2.76
C GLU A 27 -11.89 37.26 -3.86
N LYS A 28 -10.83 37.12 -4.65
CA LYS A 28 -10.70 36.02 -5.59
C LYS A 28 -10.72 34.70 -4.80
N ARG A 29 -11.68 33.85 -5.14
CA ARG A 29 -11.86 32.54 -4.52
C ARG A 29 -11.09 31.45 -5.28
N ASP A 30 -9.91 31.78 -5.78
CA ASP A 30 -9.09 30.89 -6.62
C ASP A 30 -8.76 29.56 -5.91
N TRP A 31 -8.72 29.56 -4.58
CA TRP A 31 -8.53 28.35 -3.79
C TRP A 31 -9.69 27.35 -3.90
N GLU A 32 -10.87 27.83 -4.25
CA GLU A 32 -12.04 26.95 -4.46
C GLU A 32 -11.94 26.18 -5.77
N SER A 33 -11.15 26.68 -6.71
CA SER A 33 -10.95 26.02 -8.00
C SER A 33 -10.43 24.59 -7.82
N TYR A 34 -9.66 24.33 -6.76
CA TYR A 34 -9.23 22.99 -6.42
C TYR A 34 -10.42 22.05 -6.16
N TYR A 35 -11.43 22.52 -5.47
CA TYR A 35 -12.64 21.72 -5.18
C TYR A 35 -13.60 21.71 -6.36
N LEU A 36 -13.82 22.87 -7.00
CA LEU A 36 -14.73 23.00 -8.14
C LEU A 36 -14.24 22.22 -9.37
N ASN A 37 -12.93 22.20 -9.59
CA ASN A 37 -12.30 21.54 -10.72
C ASN A 37 -11.90 20.08 -10.44
N ARG A 38 -12.15 19.58 -9.25
CA ARG A 38 -11.80 18.21 -8.85
C ARG A 38 -12.39 17.16 -9.80
N TRP A 39 -13.57 17.41 -10.32
CA TRP A 39 -14.30 16.51 -11.21
C TRP A 39 -13.87 16.61 -12.69
N GLN A 40 -13.06 17.62 -13.02
CA GLN A 40 -12.49 17.72 -14.36
C GLN A 40 -11.32 16.75 -14.53
N TYR A 41 -11.24 16.17 -15.70
CA TYR A 41 -10.15 15.24 -16.03
C TYR A 41 -9.82 15.30 -17.52
N ASP A 42 -8.57 14.97 -17.85
CA ASP A 42 -8.08 14.85 -19.23
C ASP A 42 -8.17 13.41 -19.69
N LYS A 43 -8.00 12.47 -18.73
CA LYS A 43 -8.06 11.03 -18.99
C LYS A 43 -8.49 10.25 -17.77
N VAL A 44 -9.00 9.06 -18.02
CA VAL A 44 -9.27 8.03 -17.01
C VAL A 44 -8.37 6.85 -17.30
N VAL A 45 -7.68 6.37 -16.29
CA VAL A 45 -6.85 5.16 -16.39
C VAL A 45 -7.32 4.13 -15.39
N ARG A 46 -7.20 2.86 -15.76
CA ARG A 46 -7.48 1.75 -14.86
C ARG A 46 -6.24 1.45 -14.04
N SER A 47 -6.39 1.34 -12.73
CA SER A 47 -5.30 1.03 -11.83
C SER A 47 -5.81 0.36 -10.56
N THR A 48 -4.88 0.00 -9.69
CA THR A 48 -5.14 -0.45 -8.33
C THR A 48 -4.23 0.29 -7.37
N HIS A 49 -4.53 0.26 -6.08
CA HIS A 49 -3.63 0.80 -5.06
C HIS A 49 -2.65 -0.27 -4.57
N GLY A 50 -1.48 0.17 -4.10
CA GLY A 50 -0.38 -0.72 -3.69
C GLY A 50 -0.41 -1.09 -2.20
N VAL A 51 -1.53 -1.57 -1.68
CA VAL A 51 -1.63 -2.04 -0.29
C VAL A 51 -1.76 -3.56 -0.23
N ASN A 52 -1.27 -4.16 0.84
CA ASN A 52 -1.44 -5.59 1.14
C ASN A 52 -2.89 -5.87 1.55
N CYS A 53 -3.71 -6.21 0.56
CA CYS A 53 -5.13 -6.36 0.72
C CYS A 53 -5.64 -7.44 -0.22
N THR A 54 -6.54 -8.28 0.24
CA THR A 54 -7.21 -9.31 -0.56
C THR A 54 -8.37 -8.76 -1.40
N GLY A 55 -8.63 -7.44 -1.34
CA GLY A 55 -9.76 -6.82 -2.01
C GLY A 55 -9.70 -6.85 -3.53
N SER A 56 -8.51 -6.97 -4.12
CA SER A 56 -8.29 -7.02 -5.58
C SER A 56 -9.02 -5.93 -6.36
N CYS A 57 -9.14 -4.74 -5.75
CA CYS A 57 -9.93 -3.66 -6.30
C CYS A 57 -9.31 -3.11 -7.58
N SER A 58 -10.16 -2.82 -8.55
CA SER A 58 -9.81 -2.09 -9.75
C SER A 58 -10.51 -0.73 -9.73
N TRP A 59 -9.75 0.31 -10.01
CA TRP A 59 -10.20 1.69 -9.88
C TRP A 59 -10.13 2.42 -11.22
N LYS A 60 -11.14 3.24 -11.49
CA LYS A 60 -11.07 4.30 -12.49
C LYS A 60 -10.38 5.49 -11.85
N ILE A 61 -9.19 5.80 -12.29
CA ILE A 61 -8.37 6.90 -11.78
C ILE A 61 -8.50 8.09 -12.72
N PHE A 62 -9.00 9.18 -12.21
CA PHE A 62 -9.19 10.42 -12.95
C PHE A 62 -7.94 11.28 -12.85
N VAL A 63 -7.42 11.71 -13.99
CA VAL A 63 -6.18 12.46 -14.09
C VAL A 63 -6.43 13.79 -14.79
N LYS A 64 -5.92 14.87 -14.23
CA LYS A 64 -5.93 16.23 -14.80
C LYS A 64 -4.51 16.79 -14.81
N ASN A 65 -4.00 17.14 -15.98
CA ASN A 65 -2.65 17.70 -16.14
C ASN A 65 -1.56 16.85 -15.46
N GLY A 66 -1.66 15.52 -15.56
CA GLY A 66 -0.73 14.58 -14.94
C GLY A 66 -0.95 14.33 -13.44
N LEU A 67 -1.90 15.00 -12.81
CA LEU A 67 -2.24 14.82 -11.40
C LEU A 67 -3.48 13.95 -11.25
N VAL A 68 -3.44 13.00 -10.33
CA VAL A 68 -4.61 12.22 -9.93
C VAL A 68 -5.53 13.13 -9.12
N THR A 69 -6.76 13.30 -9.57
CA THR A 69 -7.73 14.16 -8.89
C THR A 69 -8.70 13.39 -8.01
N TRP A 70 -9.09 12.20 -8.43
CA TRP A 70 -9.95 11.32 -7.65
C TRP A 70 -10.02 9.92 -8.25
N GLU A 71 -10.69 9.02 -7.59
CA GLU A 71 -10.88 7.62 -7.98
C GLU A 71 -12.30 7.13 -7.66
N ILE A 72 -12.80 6.23 -8.50
CA ILE A 72 -14.02 5.47 -8.24
C ILE A 72 -13.80 3.99 -8.54
N GLN A 73 -14.61 3.15 -7.93
CA GLN A 73 -14.60 1.72 -8.20
C GLN A 73 -14.95 1.45 -9.65
N GLN A 74 -14.17 0.61 -10.30
CA GLN A 74 -14.51 0.04 -11.60
C GLN A 74 -15.68 -0.94 -11.43
N THR A 75 -16.71 -0.80 -12.22
CA THR A 75 -17.94 -1.61 -12.11
C THR A 75 -18.33 -2.34 -13.40
N ASP A 76 -17.65 -2.07 -14.51
CA ASP A 76 -17.90 -2.64 -15.83
C ASP A 76 -17.11 -3.93 -16.03
N TYR A 77 -17.30 -4.90 -15.14
CA TYR A 77 -16.76 -6.24 -15.30
C TYR A 77 -17.65 -7.06 -16.23
N PRO A 78 -17.06 -7.92 -17.07
CA PRO A 78 -17.83 -8.81 -17.91
C PRO A 78 -18.64 -9.78 -17.02
N GLU A 79 -19.84 -10.07 -17.43
CA GLU A 79 -20.65 -11.10 -16.80
C GLU A 79 -20.06 -12.47 -17.14
N THR A 80 -19.76 -13.24 -16.10
CA THR A 80 -19.10 -14.55 -16.26
C THR A 80 -20.08 -15.71 -16.14
N ARG A 81 -21.19 -15.51 -15.43
CA ARG A 81 -22.22 -16.53 -15.16
C ARG A 81 -23.61 -15.88 -15.17
N PRO A 82 -24.31 -15.92 -16.31
CA PRO A 82 -25.62 -15.25 -16.44
C PRO A 82 -26.70 -15.72 -15.46
N GLU A 83 -26.57 -16.96 -14.96
CA GLU A 83 -27.51 -17.57 -14.03
C GLU A 83 -27.32 -17.14 -12.56
N LEU A 84 -26.24 -16.47 -12.26
CA LEU A 84 -25.91 -15.99 -10.91
C LEU A 84 -25.60 -14.49 -10.93
N PRO A 85 -25.82 -13.79 -9.83
CA PRO A 85 -25.37 -12.41 -9.71
C PRO A 85 -23.87 -12.30 -9.94
N ASN A 86 -23.48 -11.35 -10.80
CA ASN A 86 -22.10 -11.16 -11.18
C ASN A 86 -21.25 -10.71 -9.99
N HIS A 87 -19.94 -10.99 -10.08
CA HIS A 87 -18.96 -10.36 -9.21
C HIS A 87 -19.01 -8.84 -9.40
N GLU A 88 -19.55 -8.15 -8.43
CA GLU A 88 -19.47 -6.70 -8.36
C GLU A 88 -18.34 -6.33 -7.42
N PRO A 89 -17.15 -5.98 -7.93
CA PRO A 89 -16.04 -5.60 -7.07
C PRO A 89 -16.42 -4.39 -6.24
N ARG A 90 -16.27 -4.53 -4.95
CA ARG A 90 -16.58 -3.46 -4.02
C ARG A 90 -15.30 -3.03 -3.31
N GLY A 91 -14.87 -1.82 -3.61
CA GLY A 91 -13.79 -1.17 -2.90
C GLY A 91 -14.19 -0.80 -1.48
N CYS A 92 -13.22 -0.31 -0.73
CA CYS A 92 -13.44 0.24 0.60
C CYS A 92 -13.09 1.74 0.63
N PRO A 93 -13.45 2.46 1.71
CA PRO A 93 -13.13 3.88 1.84
C PRO A 93 -11.64 4.19 1.72
N ARG A 94 -10.75 3.27 2.07
CA ARG A 94 -9.31 3.45 1.90
C ARG A 94 -8.92 3.59 0.42
N GLY A 95 -9.40 2.70 -0.44
CA GLY A 95 -9.15 2.78 -1.87
C GLY A 95 -9.79 4.01 -2.48
N ALA A 96 -11.03 4.34 -2.10
CA ALA A 96 -11.76 5.51 -2.57
C ALA A 96 -11.16 6.86 -2.16
N SER A 97 -10.17 6.87 -1.28
CA SER A 97 -9.47 8.07 -0.82
C SER A 97 -7.97 8.06 -1.12
N TYR A 98 -7.52 7.16 -1.99
CA TYR A 98 -6.08 6.92 -2.15
C TYR A 98 -5.33 8.09 -2.82
N SER A 99 -6.02 8.89 -3.63
CA SER A 99 -5.48 10.14 -4.19
C SER A 99 -5.02 11.11 -3.11
N TRP A 100 -5.65 11.11 -1.95
CA TRP A 100 -5.25 11.93 -0.81
C TRP A 100 -3.89 11.51 -0.23
N TYR A 101 -3.58 10.21 -0.24
CA TYR A 101 -2.27 9.71 0.19
C TYR A 101 -1.16 10.14 -0.75
N LEU A 102 -1.43 10.21 -2.07
CA LEU A 102 -0.43 10.61 -3.06
C LEU A 102 0.10 12.02 -2.79
N TYR A 103 -0.76 12.94 -2.35
CA TYR A 103 -0.42 14.35 -2.15
C TYR A 103 -0.49 14.78 -0.68
N SER A 104 -0.60 13.85 0.22
CA SER A 104 -0.62 14.11 1.66
C SER A 104 0.68 14.76 2.13
N ALA A 105 0.58 15.68 3.07
CA ALA A 105 1.73 16.27 3.74
C ALA A 105 2.59 15.23 4.49
N ASN A 106 1.97 14.12 4.89
CA ASN A 106 2.64 13.03 5.60
C ASN A 106 3.37 12.05 4.67
N ARG A 107 3.26 12.22 3.35
CA ARG A 107 3.95 11.35 2.41
C ARG A 107 5.45 11.47 2.60
N VAL A 108 6.12 10.34 2.76
CA VAL A 108 7.58 10.26 2.88
C VAL A 108 8.20 10.64 1.54
N LYS A 109 8.93 11.75 1.49
CA LYS A 109 9.57 12.28 0.28
C LYS A 109 11.03 11.87 0.14
N TYR A 110 11.68 11.57 1.25
CA TYR A 110 13.11 11.30 1.34
C TYR A 110 13.34 9.98 2.07
N PRO A 111 14.41 9.26 1.72
CA PRO A 111 14.77 8.08 2.48
C PRO A 111 15.20 8.45 3.89
N MET A 112 14.88 7.58 4.82
CA MET A 112 15.23 7.73 6.23
C MET A 112 16.08 6.55 6.66
N ILE A 113 17.14 6.82 7.38
CA ILE A 113 18.06 5.81 7.91
C ILE A 113 18.35 6.07 9.38
N ARG A 114 18.69 5.04 10.14
CA ARG A 114 19.11 5.22 11.54
C ARG A 114 20.37 6.07 11.62
N GLY A 115 20.32 7.14 12.43
CA GLY A 115 21.39 8.12 12.53
C GLY A 115 22.73 7.54 12.95
N THR A 116 22.73 6.59 13.89
CA THR A 116 23.95 5.86 14.31
C THR A 116 24.58 5.07 13.17
N LEU A 117 23.78 4.39 12.36
CA LEU A 117 24.30 3.67 11.20
C LEU A 117 24.87 4.63 10.17
N LEU A 118 24.14 5.69 9.83
CA LEU A 118 24.58 6.67 8.85
C LEU A 118 25.89 7.34 9.24
N LYS A 119 26.00 7.73 10.52
CA LYS A 119 27.23 8.33 11.05
C LYS A 119 28.41 7.36 10.93
N ALA A 120 28.24 6.14 11.41
CA ALA A 120 29.29 5.11 11.36
C ALA A 120 29.71 4.80 9.91
N TYR A 121 28.74 4.73 8.99
CA TYR A 121 29.02 4.47 7.59
C TYR A 121 29.81 5.61 6.94
N ARG A 122 29.44 6.86 7.17
CA ARG A 122 30.14 8.02 6.62
C ARG A 122 31.58 8.11 7.14
N GLU A 123 31.78 7.87 8.42
CA GLU A 123 33.12 7.83 9.04
C GLU A 123 33.99 6.70 8.43
N ALA A 124 33.44 5.50 8.34
CA ALA A 124 34.12 4.36 7.75
C ALA A 124 34.46 4.57 6.26
N LYS A 125 33.51 5.10 5.49
CA LYS A 125 33.69 5.37 4.05
C LYS A 125 34.72 6.45 3.81
N ALA A 126 34.77 7.51 4.60
CA ALA A 126 35.77 8.58 4.49
C ALA A 126 37.20 8.04 4.69
N ASN A 127 37.38 7.05 5.57
CA ASN A 127 38.66 6.45 5.86
C ASN A 127 39.08 5.38 4.84
N LEU A 128 38.13 4.58 4.34
CA LEU A 128 38.40 3.40 3.51
C LEU A 128 38.20 3.64 2.02
N ASN A 129 37.45 4.68 1.65
CA ASN A 129 37.08 5.05 0.28
C ASN A 129 36.49 3.88 -0.55
N ASP A 130 35.87 2.92 0.14
CA ASP A 130 35.24 1.73 -0.44
C ASP A 130 33.94 1.44 0.33
N PRO A 131 32.78 1.50 -0.33
CA PRO A 131 31.48 1.27 0.32
C PRO A 131 31.35 -0.10 0.98
N VAL A 132 31.87 -1.15 0.34
CA VAL A 132 31.74 -2.52 0.85
C VAL A 132 32.61 -2.72 2.07
N LYS A 133 33.85 -2.23 2.03
CA LYS A 133 34.79 -2.26 3.17
C LYS A 133 34.29 -1.40 4.33
N ALA A 134 33.65 -0.27 4.03
CA ALA A 134 33.03 0.58 5.05
C ALA A 134 31.90 -0.18 5.77
N TRP A 135 31.04 -0.87 5.03
CA TRP A 135 30.00 -1.72 5.62
C TRP A 135 30.60 -2.88 6.42
N GLU A 136 31.60 -3.57 5.86
CA GLU A 136 32.31 -4.67 6.49
C GLU A 136 32.92 -4.27 7.84
N SER A 137 33.59 -3.10 7.92
CA SER A 137 34.19 -2.61 9.15
C SER A 137 33.19 -2.38 10.27
N ILE A 138 31.96 -1.97 9.92
CA ILE A 138 30.85 -1.82 10.88
C ILE A 138 30.35 -3.19 11.35
N MET A 139 30.23 -4.14 10.43
CA MET A 139 29.72 -5.49 10.76
C MET A 139 30.71 -6.29 11.61
N GLN A 140 31.98 -6.15 11.32
CA GLN A 140 33.08 -6.80 12.06
C GLN A 140 33.38 -6.16 13.40
N ASN A 141 32.92 -4.94 13.65
CA ASN A 141 33.00 -4.28 14.95
C ASN A 141 31.76 -4.61 15.79
N PRO A 142 31.88 -5.46 16.84
CA PRO A 142 30.75 -5.90 17.65
C PRO A 142 30.01 -4.74 18.33
N GLU A 143 30.75 -3.73 18.79
CA GLU A 143 30.14 -2.59 19.50
C GLU A 143 29.33 -1.71 18.56
N LEU A 144 29.87 -1.36 17.39
CA LEU A 144 29.14 -0.58 16.38
C LEU A 144 27.91 -1.36 15.87
N SER A 145 28.12 -2.62 15.52
CA SER A 145 27.06 -3.50 15.03
C SER A 145 25.91 -3.64 16.05
N LYS A 146 26.25 -3.88 17.33
CA LYS A 146 25.29 -3.98 18.42
C LYS A 146 24.57 -2.65 18.67
N LYS A 147 25.31 -1.54 18.65
CA LYS A 147 24.78 -0.20 18.90
C LYS A 147 23.65 0.16 17.90
N TYR A 148 23.91 0.08 16.60
CA TYR A 148 22.89 0.46 15.62
C TYR A 148 21.70 -0.53 15.59
N ARG A 149 21.93 -1.82 15.89
CA ARG A 149 20.87 -2.83 15.95
C ARG A 149 19.92 -2.60 17.13
N LYS A 150 20.45 -2.17 18.27
CA LYS A 150 19.64 -1.86 19.47
C LYS A 150 18.69 -0.69 19.26
N GLU A 151 18.93 0.17 18.30
CA GLU A 151 18.06 1.31 18.00
C GLU A 151 16.81 0.93 17.18
N ARG A 152 16.65 -0.34 16.81
CA ARG A 152 15.45 -0.79 16.10
C ARG A 152 14.21 -0.55 16.96
N GLY A 153 13.25 0.20 16.38
CA GLY A 153 12.00 0.55 17.09
C GLY A 153 12.09 1.74 18.04
N LEU A 154 13.28 2.28 18.30
CA LEU A 154 13.46 3.40 19.23
C LEU A 154 13.43 4.79 18.55
N GLY A 155 13.21 4.85 17.25
CA GLY A 155 13.28 6.10 16.48
C GLY A 155 14.70 6.44 16.06
N GLY A 156 15.06 7.73 16.10
CA GLY A 156 16.42 8.18 15.71
C GLY A 156 16.67 8.12 14.19
N MET A 157 15.62 8.05 13.38
CA MET A 157 15.74 8.09 11.92
C MET A 157 16.07 9.51 11.46
N VAL A 158 17.03 9.61 10.57
CA VAL A 158 17.46 10.88 9.96
C VAL A 158 17.31 10.81 8.44
N ARG A 159 17.07 11.97 7.83
CA ARG A 159 17.02 12.10 6.40
C ARG A 159 18.39 11.80 5.77
N ALA A 160 18.37 11.05 4.68
CA ALA A 160 19.53 10.81 3.82
C ALA A 160 19.18 11.08 2.35
N GLU A 161 20.15 11.04 1.47
CA GLU A 161 19.93 11.14 0.04
C GLU A 161 19.77 9.75 -0.58
N TRP A 162 19.00 9.65 -1.67
CA TRP A 162 18.71 8.37 -2.34
C TRP A 162 19.98 7.64 -2.78
N ASN A 163 20.95 8.37 -3.34
CA ASN A 163 22.21 7.76 -3.79
C ASN A 163 22.98 7.15 -2.63
N GLU A 164 23.02 7.83 -1.49
CA GLU A 164 23.72 7.35 -0.29
C GLU A 164 23.03 6.10 0.28
N VAL A 165 21.71 6.10 0.37
CA VAL A 165 20.96 4.93 0.88
C VAL A 165 21.08 3.74 -0.06
N ASN A 166 20.98 3.96 -1.36
CA ASN A 166 21.17 2.90 -2.37
C ASN A 166 22.57 2.31 -2.31
N GLU A 167 23.58 3.15 -2.11
CA GLU A 167 24.98 2.70 -1.92
C GLU A 167 25.13 1.83 -0.67
N ILE A 168 24.54 2.26 0.46
CA ILE A 168 24.58 1.47 1.70
C ILE A 168 23.90 0.12 1.53
N ILE A 169 22.73 0.09 0.87
CA ILE A 169 22.00 -1.15 0.57
C ILE A 169 22.83 -2.06 -0.33
N ALA A 170 23.41 -1.51 -1.39
CA ALA A 170 24.25 -2.28 -2.30
C ALA A 170 25.50 -2.83 -1.59
N ALA A 171 26.17 -2.03 -0.78
CA ALA A 171 27.32 -2.45 0.01
C ALA A 171 26.98 -3.58 0.97
N ALA A 172 25.85 -3.48 1.66
CA ALA A 172 25.35 -4.52 2.57
C ALA A 172 25.06 -5.84 1.84
N ASN A 173 24.42 -5.76 0.68
CA ASN A 173 24.10 -6.93 -0.13
C ASN A 173 25.36 -7.59 -0.69
N ILE A 174 26.30 -6.80 -1.25
CA ILE A 174 27.56 -7.31 -1.79
C ILE A 174 28.39 -7.97 -0.67
N TYR A 175 28.48 -7.33 0.49
CA TYR A 175 29.15 -7.92 1.64
C TYR A 175 28.53 -9.27 2.04
N THR A 176 27.20 -9.34 2.13
CA THR A 176 26.48 -10.55 2.49
C THR A 176 26.72 -11.66 1.47
N ILE A 177 26.61 -11.35 0.18
CA ILE A 177 26.87 -12.31 -0.91
C ILE A 177 28.29 -12.86 -0.85
N LYS A 178 29.29 -11.97 -0.68
CA LYS A 178 30.70 -12.37 -0.64
C LYS A 178 31.06 -13.18 0.60
N THR A 179 30.42 -12.89 1.72
CA THR A 179 30.79 -13.49 3.01
C THR A 179 30.02 -14.78 3.29
N TYR A 180 28.74 -14.82 2.92
CA TYR A 180 27.83 -15.87 3.36
C TYR A 180 27.09 -16.58 2.21
N GLY A 181 27.15 -16.06 1.00
CA GLY A 181 26.39 -16.52 -0.15
C GLY A 181 25.12 -15.70 -0.43
N PRO A 182 24.63 -15.73 -1.69
CA PRO A 182 23.47 -14.96 -2.10
C PRO A 182 22.15 -15.44 -1.48
N ASP A 183 22.05 -16.72 -1.13
CA ASP A 183 20.92 -17.35 -0.47
C ASP A 183 20.60 -16.76 0.93
N ARG A 184 21.56 -16.02 1.49
CA ARG A 184 21.39 -15.27 2.75
C ARG A 184 20.72 -13.93 2.60
N LEU A 185 20.46 -13.48 1.36
CA LEU A 185 19.55 -12.39 1.09
C LEU A 185 18.13 -12.93 0.96
N VAL A 186 17.29 -12.58 1.89
CA VAL A 186 15.91 -13.08 1.94
C VAL A 186 14.94 -11.93 1.73
N GLY A 187 14.00 -12.09 0.83
CA GLY A 187 12.92 -11.17 0.61
C GLY A 187 11.57 -11.82 0.73
N PHE A 188 10.58 -10.99 1.06
CA PHE A 188 9.21 -11.40 1.26
C PHE A 188 8.34 -10.70 0.22
N THR A 189 7.68 -11.47 -0.65
CA THR A 189 6.86 -10.92 -1.72
C THR A 189 5.49 -10.47 -1.19
N PRO A 190 4.93 -9.37 -1.71
CA PRO A 190 3.56 -8.97 -1.39
C PRO A 190 2.53 -9.93 -2.03
N ILE A 191 1.27 -9.74 -1.69
CA ILE A 191 0.15 -10.49 -2.28
C ILE A 191 0.07 -10.22 -3.80
N PRO A 192 -0.02 -11.23 -4.66
CA PRO A 192 -0.12 -11.07 -6.12
C PRO A 192 -1.35 -10.31 -6.61
N ALA A 193 -2.40 -10.24 -5.81
CA ALA A 193 -3.64 -9.50 -6.12
C ALA A 193 -3.46 -7.98 -6.22
N MET A 194 -2.27 -7.48 -5.88
CA MET A 194 -1.93 -6.08 -5.94
C MET A 194 -1.29 -5.67 -7.26
N SER A 195 -0.73 -4.47 -7.30
CA SER A 195 0.02 -4.00 -8.46
C SER A 195 1.08 -5.01 -8.87
N MET A 196 1.05 -5.42 -10.14
CA MET A 196 2.05 -6.32 -10.72
C MET A 196 3.47 -5.78 -10.57
N VAL A 197 3.64 -4.46 -10.63
CA VAL A 197 4.94 -3.80 -10.43
C VAL A 197 5.40 -3.99 -8.99
N SER A 198 4.52 -3.80 -8.01
CA SER A 198 4.85 -3.98 -6.59
C SER A 198 5.20 -5.43 -6.28
N TYR A 199 4.49 -6.38 -6.88
CA TYR A 199 4.77 -7.81 -6.71
C TYR A 199 6.09 -8.21 -7.37
N SER A 200 6.31 -7.81 -8.62
CA SER A 200 7.43 -8.31 -9.42
C SER A 200 8.76 -7.61 -9.13
N SER A 201 8.76 -6.36 -8.66
CA SER A 201 10.00 -5.60 -8.48
C SER A 201 10.94 -6.22 -7.45
N GLY A 202 10.44 -6.57 -6.28
CA GLY A 202 11.22 -7.21 -5.22
C GLY A 202 11.66 -8.62 -5.61
N THR A 203 10.76 -9.39 -6.20
CA THR A 203 11.04 -10.75 -6.72
C THR A 203 12.14 -10.70 -7.77
N ARG A 204 12.03 -9.80 -8.75
CA ARG A 204 13.05 -9.62 -9.78
C ARG A 204 14.40 -9.23 -9.19
N TYR A 205 14.42 -8.28 -8.25
CA TYR A 205 15.65 -7.84 -7.59
C TYR A 205 16.38 -9.01 -6.93
N LEU A 206 15.69 -9.78 -6.11
CA LEU A 206 16.27 -10.93 -5.41
C LEU A 206 16.68 -12.06 -6.37
N SER A 207 15.86 -12.35 -7.39
CA SER A 207 16.22 -13.35 -8.40
C SER A 207 17.51 -13.01 -9.14
N LEU A 208 17.70 -11.73 -9.47
CA LEU A 208 18.94 -11.27 -10.14
C LEU A 208 20.18 -11.36 -9.23
N LEU A 209 20.01 -11.29 -7.92
CA LEU A 209 21.07 -11.43 -6.93
C LEU A 209 21.31 -12.87 -6.49
N GLY A 210 20.43 -13.81 -6.85
CA GLY A 210 20.45 -15.19 -6.35
C GLY A 210 19.94 -15.32 -4.92
N GLY A 211 19.12 -14.35 -4.45
CA GLY A 211 18.55 -14.33 -3.12
C GLY A 211 17.37 -15.29 -2.96
N THR A 212 17.02 -15.58 -1.72
CA THR A 212 15.86 -16.41 -1.35
C THR A 212 14.58 -15.55 -1.37
N ILE A 213 13.55 -16.05 -2.04
CA ILE A 213 12.26 -15.38 -2.13
C ILE A 213 11.24 -16.17 -1.34
N LEU A 214 10.64 -15.53 -0.34
CA LEU A 214 9.53 -16.09 0.44
C LEU A 214 8.22 -15.49 -0.10
N SER A 215 7.22 -16.35 -0.23
CA SER A 215 5.89 -15.96 -0.66
C SER A 215 5.02 -15.59 0.55
N PHE A 216 4.19 -14.57 0.39
CA PHE A 216 3.17 -14.23 1.36
C PHE A 216 2.21 -15.43 1.61
N TYR A 217 1.83 -16.11 0.55
CA TYR A 217 0.92 -17.25 0.65
C TYR A 217 1.49 -18.43 1.42
N ASP A 218 2.79 -18.69 1.26
CA ASP A 218 3.45 -19.79 1.99
C ASP A 218 3.54 -19.51 3.49
N PHE A 219 3.54 -18.23 3.87
CA PHE A 219 3.77 -17.84 5.26
C PHE A 219 2.48 -17.60 6.05
N TYR A 220 1.45 -17.03 5.40
CA TYR A 220 0.19 -16.64 6.06
C TYR A 220 -0.96 -17.62 5.82
N CYS A 221 -0.69 -18.73 5.17
CA CYS A 221 -1.67 -19.78 4.95
C CYS A 221 -2.94 -19.34 4.21
N ASP A 222 -2.84 -18.35 3.33
CA ASP A 222 -3.91 -18.08 2.36
C ASP A 222 -4.10 -19.26 1.39
N LEU A 223 -3.05 -20.09 1.29
CA LEU A 223 -3.09 -21.44 0.73
C LEU A 223 -2.82 -22.40 1.88
N PRO A 224 -3.86 -23.01 2.49
CA PRO A 224 -3.73 -23.80 3.70
C PRO A 224 -2.77 -24.98 3.49
N PRO A 225 -1.70 -25.12 4.26
CA PRO A 225 -0.77 -26.26 4.10
C PRO A 225 -1.41 -27.60 4.46
N ALA A 226 -2.51 -27.58 5.20
CA ALA A 226 -3.27 -28.78 5.52
C ALA A 226 -4.12 -29.29 4.34
N SER A 227 -4.52 -28.42 3.40
CA SER A 227 -5.36 -28.80 2.27
C SER A 227 -4.71 -29.88 1.38
N PRO A 228 -3.44 -29.76 0.94
CA PRO A 228 -2.80 -30.83 0.20
C PRO A 228 -2.72 -32.17 0.96
N GLN A 229 -2.56 -32.12 2.27
CA GLN A 229 -2.48 -33.32 3.11
C GLN A 229 -3.84 -33.97 3.28
N THR A 230 -4.93 -33.19 3.28
CA THR A 230 -6.29 -33.68 3.53
C THR A 230 -7.03 -34.04 2.25
N TRP A 231 -6.91 -33.20 1.22
CA TRP A 231 -7.70 -33.27 -0.02
C TRP A 231 -6.86 -33.70 -1.23
N GLY A 232 -5.55 -33.64 -1.16
CA GLY A 232 -4.66 -33.80 -2.30
C GLY A 232 -4.52 -32.58 -3.20
N GLU A 233 -5.20 -31.49 -2.89
CA GLU A 233 -5.20 -30.25 -3.67
C GLU A 233 -4.84 -29.07 -2.78
N GLN A 234 -4.07 -28.11 -3.32
CA GLN A 234 -3.66 -26.94 -2.56
C GLN A 234 -4.76 -25.89 -2.49
N THR A 235 -5.64 -25.83 -3.49
CA THR A 235 -6.72 -24.85 -3.58
C THR A 235 -8.06 -25.57 -3.59
N ASP A 236 -8.66 -25.67 -2.44
CA ASP A 236 -9.95 -26.33 -2.20
C ASP A 236 -11.07 -25.30 -1.92
N VAL A 237 -10.83 -24.03 -2.17
CA VAL A 237 -11.76 -22.96 -1.90
C VAL A 237 -12.71 -22.81 -3.08
N PRO A 238 -14.03 -23.03 -2.90
CA PRO A 238 -15.00 -22.76 -3.94
C PRO A 238 -15.11 -21.27 -4.22
N GLU A 239 -15.64 -20.90 -5.39
CA GLU A 239 -16.01 -19.53 -5.68
C GLU A 239 -17.04 -19.00 -4.68
N SER A 240 -17.03 -17.69 -4.41
CA SER A 240 -18.00 -17.04 -3.53
C SER A 240 -19.45 -17.25 -4.00
N ALA A 241 -19.68 -17.42 -5.30
CA ALA A 241 -20.97 -17.74 -5.89
C ALA A 241 -21.51 -19.13 -5.45
N ASP A 242 -20.66 -20.04 -5.03
CA ASP A 242 -21.11 -21.34 -4.50
C ASP A 242 -21.89 -21.21 -3.18
N TRP A 243 -21.74 -20.10 -2.48
CA TRP A 243 -22.53 -19.80 -1.28
C TRP A 243 -24.03 -19.78 -1.56
N TYR A 244 -24.45 -19.50 -2.80
CA TYR A 244 -25.85 -19.58 -3.19
C TYR A 244 -26.45 -20.98 -3.06
N ASN A 245 -25.61 -22.02 -3.07
CA ASN A 245 -26.00 -23.41 -2.89
C ASN A 245 -26.06 -23.82 -1.42
N SER A 246 -25.63 -22.97 -0.50
CA SER A 246 -25.58 -23.27 0.92
C SER A 246 -26.86 -22.87 1.63
N THR A 247 -27.32 -23.70 2.56
CA THR A 247 -28.42 -23.39 3.47
C THR A 247 -27.95 -22.78 4.80
N PHE A 248 -26.66 -22.97 5.07
CA PHE A 248 -26.02 -22.48 6.30
C PHE A 248 -24.57 -22.07 6.02
N LEU A 249 -24.15 -20.90 6.51
CA LEU A 249 -22.78 -20.40 6.42
C LEU A 249 -22.23 -20.10 7.81
N MET A 250 -21.07 -20.64 8.09
CA MET A 250 -20.31 -20.36 9.29
C MET A 250 -19.10 -19.47 8.93
N LEU A 251 -19.05 -18.27 9.50
CA LEU A 251 -17.92 -17.34 9.31
C LEU A 251 -16.93 -17.52 10.45
N TRP A 252 -15.87 -18.25 10.19
CA TRP A 252 -14.91 -18.61 11.20
C TRP A 252 -13.74 -17.60 11.23
N GLY A 253 -13.72 -16.71 12.22
CA GLY A 253 -12.69 -15.70 12.36
C GLY A 253 -12.65 -14.66 11.24
N SER A 254 -13.74 -14.52 10.48
CA SER A 254 -13.81 -13.65 9.30
C SER A 254 -14.98 -12.68 9.38
N ASN A 255 -14.69 -11.40 9.25
CA ASN A 255 -15.73 -10.36 9.12
C ASN A 255 -15.92 -10.03 7.64
N VAL A 256 -16.65 -10.85 6.92
CA VAL A 256 -16.85 -10.73 5.47
C VAL A 256 -17.33 -9.34 5.06
N PRO A 257 -18.36 -8.73 5.71
CA PRO A 257 -18.87 -7.42 5.30
C PRO A 257 -17.84 -6.28 5.37
N LEU A 258 -16.86 -6.37 6.26
CA LEU A 258 -15.87 -5.30 6.49
C LEU A 258 -14.51 -5.59 5.88
N THR A 259 -14.03 -6.83 5.98
CA THR A 259 -12.65 -7.18 5.65
C THR A 259 -12.50 -7.97 4.36
N ARG A 260 -13.61 -8.53 3.84
CA ARG A 260 -13.66 -9.27 2.59
C ARG A 260 -14.67 -8.64 1.64
N THR A 261 -14.51 -7.35 1.37
CA THR A 261 -15.46 -6.56 0.59
C THR A 261 -15.83 -7.14 -0.78
N PRO A 262 -14.98 -7.86 -1.51
CA PRO A 262 -15.38 -8.53 -2.74
C PRO A 262 -16.44 -9.62 -2.55
N ASP A 263 -16.46 -10.26 -1.39
CA ASP A 263 -17.41 -11.33 -1.06
C ASP A 263 -18.66 -10.81 -0.34
N ALA A 264 -18.65 -9.57 0.11
CA ALA A 264 -19.76 -8.98 0.87
C ALA A 264 -21.11 -9.00 0.12
N PRO A 265 -21.19 -8.76 -1.21
CA PRO A 265 -22.43 -8.88 -1.96
C PRO A 265 -23.03 -10.28 -1.91
N PHE A 266 -22.20 -11.31 -2.11
CA PHE A 266 -22.61 -12.72 -2.03
C PHE A 266 -23.14 -13.06 -0.64
N TYR A 267 -22.43 -12.67 0.40
CA TYR A 267 -22.86 -12.86 1.79
C TYR A 267 -24.22 -12.21 2.06
N THR A 268 -24.44 -10.99 1.60
CA THR A 268 -25.71 -10.27 1.78
C THR A 268 -26.84 -10.96 1.03
N GLN A 269 -26.60 -11.31 -0.23
CA GLN A 269 -27.63 -11.89 -1.09
C GLN A 269 -28.05 -13.30 -0.65
N VAL A 270 -27.12 -14.14 -0.20
CA VAL A 270 -27.50 -15.48 0.30
C VAL A 270 -28.36 -15.41 1.55
N ARG A 271 -28.18 -14.38 2.38
CA ARG A 271 -29.08 -14.15 3.54
C ARG A 271 -30.50 -13.76 3.11
N TYR A 272 -30.63 -12.93 2.07
CA TYR A 272 -31.93 -12.65 1.49
C TYR A 272 -32.59 -13.89 0.89
N LYS A 273 -31.81 -14.83 0.39
CA LYS A 273 -32.28 -16.13 -0.08
C LYS A 273 -32.74 -17.06 1.06
N GLY A 274 -32.40 -16.75 2.30
CA GLY A 274 -32.78 -17.51 3.48
C GLY A 274 -31.68 -18.36 4.09
N THR A 275 -30.46 -18.27 3.59
CA THR A 275 -29.28 -18.93 4.17
C THR A 275 -29.04 -18.40 5.58
N LYS A 276 -28.99 -19.30 6.56
CA LYS A 276 -28.66 -18.94 7.94
C LYS A 276 -27.16 -18.76 8.08
N THR A 277 -26.76 -17.76 8.88
CA THR A 277 -25.35 -17.45 9.10
C THR A 277 -25.04 -17.37 10.57
N ILE A 278 -23.83 -17.81 10.96
CA ILE A 278 -23.24 -17.65 12.30
C ILE A 278 -21.84 -17.08 12.15
N ASN A 279 -21.49 -16.16 13.07
CA ASN A 279 -20.19 -15.48 13.14
C ASN A 279 -19.47 -15.87 14.43
#